data_8417d6350d705b48e1e351265c48ad36
#
_entry.id   8417d6350d705b48e1e351265c48ad36
#
_cell.length_a   1.000
_cell.length_b   1.000
_cell.length_c   1.000
_cell.angle_alpha   90.00
_cell.angle_beta   90.00
_cell.angle_gamma   90.00
#
_symmetry.space_group_name_H-M   'P 1'
#
loop_
_entity.id
_entity.type
_entity.pdbx_description
1 polymer ?
#
loop_
_entity_poly.entity_id
_entity_poly.type
_entity_poly.pdbx_seq_one_letter_code
_entity_poly.pdbx_strand_id
1 'polypeptide(L)'
;MFCAGQTDNKLPFNFQDGREFRVGDCALFRAVDVPPFIGFIRWIEKKEGYPKLRVSWLYRPADVKLNKGIQVNAAPNEIFYSFHQDETSAVSLLHPCKVAFLRKGVELPVGISSFVCWRVYDIDNKCLWWLTDQDYINVSSFILPVFIYYIHSYILLHI
;
A
#
# COMPACT_ATOMS: atom_id res chain seq x y z
N MET A 1 -16.46 30.37 17.95
CA MET A 1 -16.12 29.83 16.63
C MET A 1 -14.75 29.19 16.77
N PHE A 2 -14.70 27.92 17.16
CA PHE A 2 -13.46 27.21 17.40
C PHE A 2 -13.03 26.53 16.10
N CYS A 3 -11.92 26.99 15.53
CA CYS A 3 -11.25 26.28 14.44
C CYS A 3 -10.77 24.92 14.96
N ALA A 4 -11.37 23.85 14.49
CA ALA A 4 -10.87 22.51 14.68
C ALA A 4 -9.48 22.44 14.05
N GLY A 5 -8.47 22.19 14.89
CA GLY A 5 -7.10 22.07 14.45
C GLY A 5 -6.98 20.97 13.41
N GLN A 6 -6.47 21.31 12.25
CA GLN A 6 -5.95 20.34 11.28
C GLN A 6 -4.84 19.56 12.00
N THR A 7 -5.15 18.34 12.41
CA THR A 7 -4.13 17.42 12.90
C THR A 7 -3.19 17.12 11.75
N ASP A 8 -1.94 17.49 11.94
CA ASP A 8 -0.88 17.36 10.95
C ASP A 8 -0.56 15.87 10.73
N ASN A 9 -1.30 15.21 9.83
CA ASN A 9 -1.16 13.80 9.46
C ASN A 9 0.17 13.50 8.73
N LYS A 10 1.04 14.50 8.58
CA LYS A 10 2.33 14.38 7.89
C LYS A 10 3.47 13.95 8.80
N LEU A 11 3.31 14.04 10.11
CA LEU A 11 4.37 13.65 11.04
C LEU A 11 4.43 12.12 11.17
N PRO A 12 5.64 11.56 11.18
CA PRO A 12 5.81 10.14 11.37
C PRO A 12 5.34 9.70 12.76
N PHE A 13 4.91 8.46 12.85
CA PHE A 13 4.75 7.76 14.12
C PHE A 13 5.97 6.89 14.36
N ASN A 14 6.61 7.11 15.50
CA ASN A 14 7.81 6.39 15.91
C ASN A 14 7.50 5.46 17.07
N PHE A 15 7.86 4.18 16.93
CA PHE A 15 7.88 3.25 18.04
C PHE A 15 9.12 3.49 18.93
N GLN A 16 9.04 3.06 20.19
CA GLN A 16 10.18 3.14 21.10
C GLN A 16 11.40 2.32 20.65
N ASP A 17 11.18 1.32 19.79
CA ASP A 17 12.23 0.48 19.22
C ASP A 17 12.86 1.09 17.93
N GLY A 18 12.50 2.30 17.58
CA GLY A 18 13.06 3.04 16.44
C GLY A 18 12.37 2.82 15.10
N ARG A 19 11.33 1.96 15.04
CA ARG A 19 10.55 1.82 13.80
C ARG A 19 9.74 3.09 13.57
N GLU A 20 9.75 3.58 12.35
CA GLU A 20 9.03 4.77 11.92
C GLU A 20 8.01 4.41 10.84
N PHE A 21 6.80 4.96 10.95
CA PHE A 21 5.72 4.78 9.96
C PHE A 21 5.07 6.14 9.66
N ARG A 22 4.67 6.32 8.40
CA ARG A 22 4.02 7.52 7.90
C ARG A 22 2.77 7.17 7.11
N VAL A 23 1.86 8.13 6.98
CA VAL A 23 0.79 8.04 5.98
C VAL A 23 1.43 7.94 4.59
N GLY A 24 0.97 6.98 3.79
CA GLY A 24 1.54 6.65 2.49
C GLY A 24 2.51 5.47 2.49
N ASP A 25 2.94 5.01 3.64
CA ASP A 25 3.77 3.81 3.74
C ASP A 25 2.96 2.54 3.53
N CYS A 26 3.58 1.54 2.94
CA CYS A 26 3.14 0.17 3.02
C CYS A 26 3.83 -0.53 4.19
N ALA A 27 3.11 -1.40 4.86
CA ALA A 27 3.61 -2.12 6.02
C ALA A 27 3.04 -3.53 6.12
N LEU A 28 3.75 -4.36 6.86
CA LEU A 28 3.31 -5.68 7.28
C LEU A 28 2.58 -5.56 8.63
N PHE A 29 1.44 -6.21 8.71
CA PHE A 29 0.59 -6.26 9.90
C PHE A 29 0.50 -7.68 10.43
N ARG A 30 0.51 -7.81 11.74
CA ARG A 30 0.44 -9.10 12.42
C ARG A 30 -0.84 -9.85 12.05
N ALA A 31 -0.67 -11.11 11.71
CA ALA A 31 -1.73 -12.08 11.50
C ALA A 31 -1.47 -13.33 12.36
N VAL A 32 -2.52 -14.11 12.63
CA VAL A 32 -2.42 -15.35 13.40
C VAL A 32 -2.43 -16.53 12.41
N ASP A 33 -1.45 -17.41 12.52
CA ASP A 33 -1.33 -18.67 11.75
C ASP A 33 -1.30 -18.52 10.21
N VAL A 34 -1.10 -17.30 9.71
CA VAL A 34 -0.97 -16.99 8.28
C VAL A 34 0.14 -15.95 8.08
N PRO A 35 0.66 -15.79 6.84
CA PRO A 35 1.61 -14.72 6.56
C PRO A 35 1.06 -13.35 6.96
N PRO A 36 1.91 -12.40 7.40
CA PRO A 36 1.49 -11.05 7.75
C PRO A 36 0.65 -10.40 6.65
N PHE A 37 -0.40 -9.68 7.04
CA PHE A 37 -1.17 -8.88 6.09
C PHE A 37 -0.32 -7.72 5.58
N ILE A 38 -0.60 -7.29 4.37
CA ILE A 38 0.05 -6.13 3.76
C ILE A 38 -0.98 -5.02 3.66
N GLY A 39 -0.62 -3.83 4.13
CA GLY A 39 -1.52 -2.70 4.12
C GLY A 39 -0.84 -1.39 3.72
N PHE A 40 -1.61 -0.54 3.10
CA PHE A 40 -1.23 0.83 2.78
C PHE A 40 -1.85 1.77 3.82
N ILE A 41 -1.02 2.52 4.56
CA ILE A 41 -1.46 3.41 5.64
C ILE A 41 -2.05 4.68 5.02
N ARG A 42 -3.37 4.84 5.18
CA ARG A 42 -4.13 5.98 4.64
C ARG A 42 -4.19 7.14 5.63
N TRP A 43 -4.21 6.83 6.90
CA TRP A 43 -4.38 7.82 7.95
C TRP A 43 -3.92 7.29 9.30
N ILE A 44 -3.41 8.21 10.14
CA ILE A 44 -2.92 7.92 11.50
C ILE A 44 -3.62 8.87 12.45
N GLU A 45 -4.40 8.34 13.36
CA GLU A 45 -5.01 9.10 14.45
C GLU A 45 -4.15 8.97 15.71
N LYS A 46 -3.57 10.09 16.13
CA LYS A 46 -2.82 10.14 17.36
C LYS A 46 -3.79 10.08 18.54
N LYS A 47 -3.60 9.09 19.40
CA LYS A 47 -4.31 8.92 20.67
C LYS A 47 -3.30 8.66 21.78
N GLU A 48 -3.76 8.77 23.02
CA GLU A 48 -2.98 8.26 24.16
C GLU A 48 -2.74 6.75 23.96
N GLY A 49 -1.49 6.33 24.09
CA GLY A 49 -1.05 4.98 23.80
C GLY A 49 -0.72 4.77 22.32
N TYR A 50 -1.19 3.64 21.76
CA TYR A 50 -0.96 3.33 20.35
C TYR A 50 -1.96 4.05 19.44
N PRO A 51 -1.49 4.70 18.37
CA PRO A 51 -2.38 5.35 17.42
C PRO A 51 -3.29 4.34 16.72
N LYS A 52 -4.41 4.87 16.25
CA LYS A 52 -5.33 4.16 15.37
C LYS A 52 -4.98 4.44 13.92
N LEU A 53 -4.99 3.43 13.10
CA LEU A 53 -4.66 3.50 11.68
C LEU A 53 -5.88 3.21 10.83
N ARG A 54 -6.01 3.90 9.70
CA ARG A 54 -6.88 3.48 8.60
C ARG A 54 -6.00 2.93 7.49
N VAL A 55 -6.30 1.72 7.05
CA VAL A 55 -5.45 0.93 6.16
C VAL A 55 -6.27 0.44 4.96
N SER A 56 -5.73 0.59 3.76
CA SER A 56 -6.22 -0.12 2.57
C SER A 56 -5.45 -1.42 2.43
N TRP A 57 -6.15 -2.54 2.35
CA TRP A 57 -5.51 -3.85 2.31
C TRP A 57 -5.00 -4.20 0.91
N LEU A 58 -3.83 -4.83 0.89
CA LEU A 58 -3.18 -5.37 -0.29
C LEU A 58 -3.23 -6.89 -0.22
N TYR A 59 -3.88 -7.51 -1.19
CA TYR A 59 -4.16 -8.94 -1.18
C TYR A 59 -3.05 -9.74 -1.84
N ARG A 60 -2.69 -10.87 -1.23
CA ARG A 60 -1.82 -11.85 -1.87
C ARG A 60 -2.62 -12.67 -2.89
N PRO A 61 -1.97 -13.28 -3.90
CA PRO A 61 -2.68 -14.12 -4.87
C PRO A 61 -3.54 -15.22 -4.23
N ALA A 62 -3.05 -15.82 -3.14
CA ALA A 62 -3.77 -16.87 -2.41
C ALA A 62 -5.08 -16.39 -1.75
N ASP A 63 -5.19 -15.10 -1.46
CA ASP A 63 -6.35 -14.51 -0.79
C ASP A 63 -7.38 -13.93 -1.78
N VAL A 64 -7.03 -13.88 -3.06
CA VAL A 64 -7.91 -13.36 -4.11
C VAL A 64 -8.90 -14.44 -4.56
N LYS A 65 -10.19 -14.14 -4.48
CA LYS A 65 -11.28 -15.03 -4.91
C LYS A 65 -12.01 -14.43 -6.09
N LEU A 66 -11.77 -14.98 -7.26
CA LEU A 66 -12.41 -14.56 -8.50
C LEU A 66 -13.71 -15.31 -8.76
N ASN A 67 -14.55 -14.73 -9.61
CA ASN A 67 -15.78 -15.37 -10.07
C ASN A 67 -15.49 -16.73 -10.74
N LYS A 68 -16.42 -17.68 -10.59
CA LYS A 68 -16.36 -19.01 -11.18
C LYS A 68 -15.12 -19.83 -10.79
N GLY A 69 -14.47 -19.51 -9.66
CA GLY A 69 -13.29 -20.23 -9.20
C GLY A 69 -12.06 -20.10 -10.09
N ILE A 70 -12.01 -19.04 -10.90
CA ILE A 70 -10.85 -18.74 -11.74
C ILE A 70 -9.62 -18.56 -10.87
N GLN A 71 -8.54 -19.25 -11.19
CA GLN A 71 -7.26 -19.10 -10.51
C GLN A 71 -6.57 -17.81 -10.94
N VAL A 72 -5.99 -17.11 -9.96
CA VAL A 72 -5.21 -15.91 -10.24
C VAL A 72 -3.86 -16.31 -10.84
N ASN A 73 -3.60 -15.84 -12.06
CA ASN A 73 -2.27 -15.91 -12.64
C ASN A 73 -1.51 -14.65 -12.20
N ALA A 74 -0.58 -14.79 -11.27
CA ALA A 74 0.19 -13.71 -10.70
C ALA A 74 1.69 -13.88 -10.95
N ALA A 75 2.38 -12.76 -11.15
CA ALA A 75 3.83 -12.74 -11.19
C ALA A 75 4.42 -13.01 -9.79
N PRO A 76 5.71 -13.39 -9.70
CA PRO A 76 6.40 -13.49 -8.42
C PRO A 76 6.31 -12.17 -7.64
N ASN A 77 5.97 -12.28 -6.35
CA ASN A 77 5.80 -11.12 -5.44
C ASN A 77 4.73 -10.10 -5.86
N GLU A 78 3.83 -10.47 -6.78
CA GLU A 78 2.68 -9.65 -7.10
C GLU A 78 1.66 -9.68 -5.96
N ILE A 79 1.16 -8.49 -5.62
CA ILE A 79 0.04 -8.28 -4.70
C ILE A 79 -0.98 -7.36 -5.37
N PHE A 80 -2.19 -7.35 -4.84
CA PHE A 80 -3.32 -6.67 -5.45
C PHE A 80 -3.83 -5.57 -4.54
N TYR A 81 -3.89 -4.35 -5.04
CA TYR A 81 -4.52 -3.25 -4.33
C TYR A 81 -6.03 -3.47 -4.21
N SER A 82 -6.62 -3.06 -3.09
CA SER A 82 -8.07 -3.09 -2.93
C SER A 82 -8.57 -1.78 -2.31
N PHE A 83 -9.86 -1.51 -2.51
CA PHE A 83 -10.55 -0.40 -1.82
C PHE A 83 -11.08 -0.83 -0.45
N HIS A 84 -10.81 -2.06 -0.03
CA HIS A 84 -11.16 -2.55 1.29
C HIS A 84 -10.30 -1.83 2.35
N GLN A 85 -10.95 -1.06 3.19
CA GLN A 85 -10.32 -0.29 4.25
C GLN A 85 -10.85 -0.72 5.61
N ASP A 86 -9.93 -0.84 6.56
CA ASP A 86 -10.25 -1.07 7.96
C ASP A 86 -9.51 -0.10 8.87
N GLU A 87 -10.02 0.00 10.09
CA GLU A 87 -9.33 0.66 11.17
C GLU A 87 -8.67 -0.39 12.06
N THR A 88 -7.40 -0.18 12.36
CA THR A 88 -6.61 -1.07 13.23
C THR A 88 -5.70 -0.27 14.15
N SER A 89 -5.22 -0.90 15.21
CA SER A 89 -4.24 -0.29 16.10
C SER A 89 -2.83 -0.41 15.52
N ALA A 90 -2.02 0.62 15.73
CA ALA A 90 -0.60 0.58 15.37
C ALA A 90 0.18 -0.54 16.08
N VAL A 91 -0.34 -1.12 17.15
CA VAL A 91 0.27 -2.29 17.82
C VAL A 91 0.40 -3.50 16.90
N SER A 92 -0.42 -3.59 15.86
CA SER A 92 -0.37 -4.67 14.86
C SER A 92 0.74 -4.48 13.81
N LEU A 93 1.36 -3.31 13.73
CA LEU A 93 2.47 -3.06 12.80
C LEU A 93 3.69 -3.91 13.14
N LEU A 94 4.25 -4.56 12.14
CA LEU A 94 5.48 -5.34 12.24
C LEU A 94 6.66 -4.59 11.63
N HIS A 95 6.64 -4.42 10.31
CA HIS A 95 7.72 -3.79 9.56
C HIS A 95 7.17 -2.95 8.41
N PRO A 96 7.84 -1.86 8.04
CA PRO A 96 7.62 -1.23 6.74
C PRO A 96 7.95 -2.23 5.62
N CYS A 97 7.25 -2.14 4.52
CA CYS A 97 7.61 -2.89 3.31
C CYS A 97 7.53 -2.00 2.08
N LYS A 98 8.32 -2.34 1.07
CA LYS A 98 8.33 -1.61 -0.19
C LYS A 98 7.41 -2.27 -1.19
N VAL A 99 6.46 -1.52 -1.72
CA VAL A 99 5.56 -1.93 -2.78
C VAL A 99 5.72 -0.98 -3.96
N ALA A 100 6.03 -1.52 -5.13
CA ALA A 100 6.02 -0.76 -6.36
C ALA A 100 4.64 -0.85 -6.99
N PHE A 101 3.95 0.28 -7.11
CA PHE A 101 2.69 0.39 -7.85
C PHE A 101 3.01 0.78 -9.29
N LEU A 102 2.71 -0.07 -10.25
CA LEU A 102 3.09 0.08 -11.64
C LEU A 102 1.88 -0.04 -12.56
N ARG A 103 1.92 0.71 -13.66
CA ARG A 103 0.94 0.57 -14.75
C ARG A 103 1.19 -0.71 -15.55
N LYS A 104 0.16 -1.14 -16.27
CA LYS A 104 0.27 -2.26 -17.20
C LYS A 104 1.45 -2.07 -18.16
N GLY A 105 2.29 -3.09 -18.28
CA GLY A 105 3.42 -3.11 -19.19
C GLY A 105 4.69 -2.42 -18.69
N VAL A 106 4.66 -1.82 -17.50
CA VAL A 106 5.85 -1.27 -16.86
C VAL A 106 6.55 -2.38 -16.09
N GLU A 107 7.82 -2.63 -16.40
CA GLU A 107 8.61 -3.63 -15.68
C GLU A 107 9.23 -3.04 -14.41
N LEU A 108 9.32 -3.88 -13.39
CA LEU A 108 9.98 -3.50 -12.15
C LEU A 108 11.50 -3.57 -12.32
N PRO A 109 12.23 -2.48 -12.03
CA PRO A 109 13.68 -2.53 -11.96
C PRO A 109 14.13 -3.51 -10.86
N VAL A 110 15.13 -4.33 -11.17
CA VAL A 110 15.64 -5.38 -10.27
C VAL A 110 16.12 -4.78 -8.95
N GLY A 111 15.71 -5.35 -7.84
CA GLY A 111 16.25 -5.08 -6.50
C GLY A 111 15.64 -3.90 -5.74
N ILE A 112 14.56 -3.28 -6.24
CA ILE A 112 14.02 -2.04 -5.66
C ILE A 112 12.89 -2.27 -4.65
N SER A 113 12.07 -3.32 -4.81
CA SER A 113 10.88 -3.54 -3.99
C SER A 113 10.72 -4.99 -3.56
N SER A 114 10.08 -5.20 -2.39
CA SER A 114 9.71 -6.52 -1.92
C SER A 114 8.48 -7.07 -2.63
N PHE A 115 7.57 -6.18 -3.02
CA PHE A 115 6.32 -6.51 -3.70
C PHE A 115 6.09 -5.59 -4.88
N VAL A 116 5.27 -6.07 -5.82
CA VAL A 116 4.82 -5.30 -6.97
C VAL A 116 3.31 -5.37 -7.09
N CYS A 117 2.70 -4.24 -7.45
CA CYS A 117 1.26 -4.13 -7.64
C CYS A 117 0.97 -3.50 -9.00
N TRP A 118 0.41 -4.30 -9.94
CA TRP A 118 -0.08 -3.83 -11.24
C TRP A 118 -1.59 -3.79 -11.31
N ARG A 119 -2.28 -4.52 -10.42
CA ARG A 119 -3.70 -4.77 -10.54
C ARG A 119 -4.44 -4.43 -9.27
N VAL A 120 -5.71 -4.06 -9.43
CA VAL A 120 -6.68 -3.85 -8.38
C VAL A 120 -7.56 -5.09 -8.26
N TYR A 121 -7.84 -5.50 -7.04
CA TYR A 121 -8.81 -6.52 -6.72
C TYR A 121 -10.11 -5.88 -6.24
N ASP A 122 -11.15 -6.01 -7.04
CA ASP A 122 -12.51 -5.68 -6.65
C ASP A 122 -13.13 -6.85 -5.91
N ILE A 123 -13.25 -6.70 -4.60
CA ILE A 123 -13.73 -7.75 -3.71
C ILE A 123 -15.21 -8.03 -3.95
N ASP A 124 -16.01 -6.99 -4.21
CA ASP A 124 -17.45 -7.08 -4.36
C ASP A 124 -17.82 -7.76 -5.68
N ASN A 125 -17.17 -7.37 -6.76
CA ASN A 125 -17.38 -7.94 -8.09
C ASN A 125 -16.51 -9.17 -8.37
N LYS A 126 -15.57 -9.51 -7.48
CA LYS A 126 -14.66 -10.66 -7.61
C LYS A 126 -13.91 -10.68 -8.94
N CYS A 127 -13.33 -9.54 -9.29
CA CYS A 127 -12.58 -9.37 -10.53
C CYS A 127 -11.30 -8.56 -10.31
N LEU A 128 -10.42 -8.60 -11.30
CA LEU A 128 -9.19 -7.83 -11.33
C LEU A 128 -9.21 -6.86 -12.50
N TRP A 129 -8.64 -5.67 -12.30
CA TRP A 129 -8.31 -4.77 -13.40
C TRP A 129 -6.91 -4.17 -13.19
N TRP A 130 -6.35 -3.63 -14.26
CA TRP A 130 -5.07 -2.96 -14.21
C TRP A 130 -5.20 -1.61 -13.51
N LEU A 131 -4.17 -1.22 -12.76
CA LEU A 131 -4.08 0.13 -12.19
C LEU A 131 -4.22 1.17 -13.30
N THR A 132 -5.16 2.08 -13.13
CA THR A 132 -5.41 3.22 -14.01
C THR A 132 -4.71 4.45 -13.48
N ASP A 133 -4.68 5.51 -14.29
CA ASP A 133 -4.16 6.81 -13.84
C ASP A 133 -4.97 7.37 -12.66
N GLN A 134 -6.26 7.11 -12.62
CA GLN A 134 -7.14 7.55 -11.55
C GLN A 134 -6.85 6.81 -10.23
N ASP A 135 -6.67 5.49 -10.30
CA ASP A 135 -6.29 4.69 -9.12
C ASP A 135 -4.91 5.12 -8.63
N TYR A 136 -4.01 5.39 -9.56
CA TYR A 136 -2.67 5.87 -9.26
C TYR A 136 -2.66 7.22 -8.55
N ILE A 137 -3.51 8.15 -8.94
CA ILE A 137 -3.69 9.43 -8.23
C ILE A 137 -4.18 9.19 -6.81
N ASN A 138 -5.13 8.29 -6.61
CA ASN A 138 -5.66 7.95 -5.29
C ASN A 138 -4.62 7.29 -4.37
N VAL A 139 -3.64 6.59 -4.94
CA VAL A 139 -2.49 6.03 -4.22
C VAL A 139 -1.36 7.05 -4.13
N SER A 140 -1.08 7.78 -5.21
CA SER A 140 0.10 8.64 -5.37
C SER A 140 -0.02 10.02 -4.77
N SER A 141 -1.21 10.49 -4.40
CA SER A 141 -1.31 11.74 -3.64
C SER A 141 -0.42 11.73 -2.37
N PHE A 142 0.06 10.54 -1.98
CA PHE A 142 0.96 10.32 -0.86
C PHE A 142 2.35 9.77 -1.24
N ILE A 143 2.56 9.32 -2.50
CA ILE A 143 3.81 8.64 -2.94
C ILE A 143 4.66 9.53 -3.86
N LEU A 144 4.19 10.72 -4.20
CA LEU A 144 4.73 11.60 -5.24
C LEU A 144 6.25 11.94 -5.23
N PRO A 145 7.04 11.93 -4.14
CA PRO A 145 8.44 12.31 -4.27
C PRO A 145 9.35 11.26 -4.90
N VAL A 146 9.01 9.96 -4.78
CA VAL A 146 9.94 8.89 -5.17
C VAL A 146 9.73 8.44 -6.62
N PHE A 147 8.51 8.46 -7.12
CA PHE A 147 8.19 7.90 -8.44
C PHE A 147 8.46 8.85 -9.61
N ILE A 148 8.29 10.16 -9.44
CA ILE A 148 8.67 11.14 -10.47
C ILE A 148 10.17 11.13 -10.70
N TYR A 149 10.95 10.90 -9.67
CA TYR A 149 12.41 10.79 -9.80
C TYR A 149 12.84 9.60 -10.66
N TYR A 150 12.13 8.46 -10.56
CA TYR A 150 12.45 7.26 -11.32
C TYR A 150 12.05 7.35 -12.79
N ILE A 151 10.87 7.88 -13.09
CA ILE A 151 10.43 8.08 -14.49
C ILE A 151 11.35 9.11 -15.19
N HIS A 152 11.72 10.17 -14.50
CA HIS A 152 12.65 11.19 -15.06
C HIS A 152 14.06 10.65 -15.28
N SER A 153 14.57 9.84 -14.37
CA SER A 153 15.87 9.20 -14.50
C SER A 153 15.89 8.13 -15.60
N TYR A 154 14.78 7.43 -15.82
CA TYR A 154 14.70 6.41 -16.88
C TYR A 154 14.62 7.04 -18.27
N ILE A 155 13.93 8.17 -18.42
CA ILE A 155 13.85 8.92 -19.69
C ILE A 155 15.20 9.56 -20.03
N LEU A 156 15.94 10.06 -19.04
CA LEU A 156 17.25 10.70 -19.26
C LEU A 156 18.39 9.72 -19.55
N LEU A 157 18.24 8.43 -19.25
CA LEU A 157 19.24 7.40 -19.54
C LEU A 157 19.03 6.69 -20.89
N HIS A 158 17.92 6.96 -21.59
CA HIS A 158 17.56 6.29 -22.84
C HIS A 158 17.27 7.28 -24.00
N ILE A 159 17.72 8.53 -23.87
CA ILE A 159 17.89 9.51 -24.95
C ILE A 159 19.40 9.78 -25.07
#